data_117c9947baae87ed3d6c6ff831019018
#
_entry.id   117c9947baae87ed3d6c6ff831019018
#
_cell.length_a   1.000
_cell.length_b   1.000
_cell.length_c   1.000
_cell.angle_alpha   90.00
_cell.angle_beta   90.00
_cell.angle_gamma   90.00
#
_symmetry.space_group_name_H-M   'P 1'
#
loop_
_entity.id
_entity.type
_entity.pdbx_description
1 polymer ?
#
loop_
_entity_poly.entity_id
_entity_poly.type
_entity_poly.pdbx_seq_one_letter_code
_entity_poly.pdbx_strand_id
1 'polypeptide(L)'
;MARFLRILVLSAVSALVSTAVVSQSLAETLVIQGSTTFARRIEPYKSMVEAFSKHELTLIPNKTIPGLVALIEGRAHMAMTSAPLKNEIEVLKTIIPWSSHKRLEEHEILDTRIAFAINPTNRVRAGSLDQVRQILLGKITNWAALGGDDLPIRVVLVGGGGGVTTVIETELLNGQHAAGPHVIYVKTPVQVIQVVEQLPGAIGFAQVALTEQKGLPELVTERSIHQTLSLVTFGAPTPAMSDVIQAFRRVAEKAAL
;
A
#
# COMPACT_ATOMS: atom_id res chain seq x y z
N MET A 1 -69.28 -64.21 19.31
CA MET A 1 -68.02 -64.41 18.54
C MET A 1 -67.52 -63.07 18.03
N ALA A 2 -66.58 -62.45 18.73
CA ALA A 2 -66.05 -61.15 18.45
C ALA A 2 -64.62 -61.30 18.01
N ARG A 3 -64.24 -60.89 16.77
CA ARG A 3 -62.91 -60.86 16.24
C ARG A 3 -62.36 -59.48 16.46
N PHE A 4 -61.32 -59.32 17.32
CA PHE A 4 -60.54 -58.14 17.53
C PHE A 4 -59.54 -57.97 16.36
N LEU A 5 -59.65 -56.83 15.65
CA LEU A 5 -58.69 -56.43 14.62
C LEU A 5 -57.70 -55.49 15.29
N ARG A 6 -56.45 -55.95 15.47
CA ARG A 6 -55.33 -55.08 15.91
C ARG A 6 -54.77 -54.30 14.74
N ILE A 7 -54.93 -53.00 14.74
CA ILE A 7 -54.29 -52.10 13.83
C ILE A 7 -52.88 -51.78 14.37
N LEU A 8 -51.84 -52.18 13.63
CA LEU A 8 -50.43 -51.84 13.89
C LEU A 8 -50.14 -50.50 13.26
N VAL A 9 -49.94 -49.46 14.08
CA VAL A 9 -49.48 -48.14 13.57
C VAL A 9 -47.97 -48.19 13.53
N LEU A 10 -47.39 -48.26 12.32
CA LEU A 10 -45.96 -48.03 12.08
C LEU A 10 -45.71 -46.53 12.02
N SER A 11 -45.09 -45.97 13.04
CA SER A 11 -44.56 -44.62 13.05
C SER A 11 -43.18 -44.62 12.37
N ALA A 12 -43.13 -44.14 11.10
CA ALA A 12 -41.90 -43.88 10.41
C ALA A 12 -41.28 -42.57 10.92
N VAL A 13 -40.21 -42.68 11.70
CA VAL A 13 -39.39 -41.55 12.08
C VAL A 13 -38.45 -41.25 10.93
N SER A 14 -38.76 -40.22 10.12
CA SER A 14 -37.88 -39.68 9.11
C SER A 14 -36.83 -38.84 9.78
N ALA A 15 -35.63 -39.37 9.95
CA ALA A 15 -34.43 -38.60 10.35
C ALA A 15 -33.98 -37.74 9.17
N LEU A 16 -34.25 -36.42 9.21
CA LEU A 16 -33.64 -35.47 8.33
C LEU A 16 -32.14 -35.36 8.69
N VAL A 17 -31.30 -36.05 7.93
CA VAL A 17 -29.87 -35.82 7.96
C VAL A 17 -29.59 -34.54 7.15
N SER A 18 -29.47 -33.40 7.84
CA SER A 18 -28.91 -32.16 7.24
C SER A 18 -27.44 -32.40 6.90
N THR A 19 -27.17 -32.77 5.69
CA THR A 19 -25.82 -32.74 5.15
C THR A 19 -25.40 -31.27 5.00
N ALA A 20 -24.66 -30.74 5.98
CA ALA A 20 -23.93 -29.49 5.81
C ALA A 20 -22.94 -29.71 4.67
N VAL A 21 -23.23 -29.17 3.49
CA VAL A 21 -22.28 -29.08 2.39
C VAL A 21 -21.22 -28.09 2.84
N VAL A 22 -20.13 -28.63 3.43
CA VAL A 22 -18.90 -27.86 3.60
C VAL A 22 -18.38 -27.59 2.20
N SER A 23 -18.66 -26.40 1.69
CA SER A 23 -18.08 -25.92 0.44
C SER A 23 -16.58 -25.81 0.68
N GLN A 24 -15.81 -26.83 0.32
CA GLN A 24 -14.36 -26.73 0.24
C GLN A 24 -14.06 -25.74 -0.87
N SER A 25 -13.61 -24.54 -0.51
CA SER A 25 -13.05 -23.61 -1.46
C SER A 25 -11.86 -24.31 -2.13
N LEU A 26 -11.99 -24.57 -3.43
CA LEU A 26 -10.88 -25.10 -4.22
C LEU A 26 -9.77 -24.04 -4.25
N ALA A 27 -8.53 -24.50 -4.15
CA ALA A 27 -7.39 -23.60 -4.31
C ALA A 27 -7.42 -22.95 -5.70
N GLU A 28 -7.45 -21.63 -5.72
CA GLU A 28 -7.43 -20.84 -6.97
C GLU A 28 -6.08 -20.13 -7.09
N THR A 29 -5.63 -19.92 -8.32
CA THR A 29 -4.47 -19.05 -8.59
C THR A 29 -4.97 -17.63 -8.87
N LEU A 30 -4.65 -16.70 -7.99
CA LEU A 30 -5.04 -15.29 -8.14
C LEU A 30 -3.88 -14.46 -8.70
N VAL A 31 -4.13 -13.79 -9.82
CA VAL A 31 -3.19 -12.85 -10.43
C VAL A 31 -3.41 -11.47 -9.82
N ILE A 32 -2.35 -10.91 -9.24
CA ILE A 32 -2.37 -9.59 -8.60
C ILE A 32 -1.31 -8.72 -9.27
N GLN A 33 -1.71 -7.62 -9.90
CA GLN A 33 -0.81 -6.74 -10.64
C GLN A 33 -0.75 -5.35 -10.00
N GLY A 34 0.34 -4.62 -10.19
CA GLY A 34 0.36 -3.22 -9.80
C GLY A 34 1.62 -2.75 -9.10
N SER A 35 1.43 -2.03 -7.99
CA SER A 35 2.50 -1.33 -7.28
C SER A 35 3.74 -2.19 -7.01
N THR A 36 4.87 -1.77 -7.58
CA THR A 36 6.18 -2.39 -7.30
C THR A 36 6.58 -2.24 -5.84
N THR A 37 6.18 -1.15 -5.19
CA THR A 37 6.43 -0.91 -3.75
C THR A 37 5.69 -1.93 -2.90
N PHE A 38 4.39 -2.14 -3.17
CA PHE A 38 3.60 -3.15 -2.46
C PHE A 38 4.16 -4.56 -2.72
N ALA A 39 4.38 -4.92 -3.99
CA ALA A 39 4.92 -6.22 -4.34
C ALA A 39 6.24 -6.54 -3.61
N ARG A 40 7.21 -5.63 -3.62
CA ARG A 40 8.48 -5.79 -2.92
C ARG A 40 8.32 -5.92 -1.40
N ARG A 41 7.36 -5.20 -0.82
CA ARG A 41 7.10 -5.25 0.63
C ARG A 41 6.56 -6.60 1.05
N ILE A 42 5.70 -7.20 0.24
CA ILE A 42 5.01 -8.45 0.57
C ILE A 42 5.73 -9.71 0.04
N GLU A 43 6.60 -9.60 -0.96
CA GLU A 43 7.29 -10.74 -1.57
C GLU A 43 7.94 -11.69 -0.56
N PRO A 44 8.65 -11.22 0.49
CA PRO A 44 9.22 -12.10 1.53
C PRO A 44 8.17 -12.91 2.29
N TYR A 45 6.92 -12.48 2.26
CA TYR A 45 5.80 -13.06 3.01
C TYR A 45 4.79 -13.77 2.11
N LYS A 46 5.02 -13.83 0.81
CA LYS A 46 4.11 -14.43 -0.18
C LYS A 46 3.64 -15.83 0.23
N SER A 47 4.59 -16.71 0.57
CA SER A 47 4.26 -18.09 0.99
C SER A 47 3.40 -18.13 2.26
N MET A 48 3.55 -17.15 3.16
CA MET A 48 2.71 -17.06 4.36
C MET A 48 1.29 -16.60 4.01
N VAL A 49 1.13 -15.68 3.06
CA VAL A 49 -0.18 -15.25 2.54
C VAL A 49 -0.88 -16.44 1.87
N GLU A 50 -0.18 -17.19 1.02
CA GLU A 50 -0.69 -18.40 0.35
C GLU A 50 -1.12 -19.47 1.36
N ALA A 51 -0.32 -19.71 2.39
CA ALA A 51 -0.66 -20.66 3.46
C ALA A 51 -1.91 -20.24 4.26
N PHE A 52 -2.10 -18.93 4.51
CA PHE A 52 -3.25 -18.44 5.26
C PHE A 52 -4.53 -18.38 4.41
N SER A 53 -4.41 -17.99 3.14
CA SER A 53 -5.54 -17.89 2.21
C SER A 53 -5.95 -19.23 1.62
N LYS A 54 -5.03 -20.21 1.55
CA LYS A 54 -5.14 -21.48 0.81
C LYS A 54 -5.28 -21.30 -0.71
N HIS A 55 -4.80 -20.17 -1.23
CA HIS A 55 -4.79 -19.83 -2.64
C HIS A 55 -3.36 -19.54 -3.11
N GLU A 56 -3.07 -19.84 -4.36
CA GLU A 56 -1.82 -19.48 -4.99
C GLU A 56 -1.84 -18.05 -5.50
N LEU A 57 -0.71 -17.34 -5.44
CA LEU A 57 -0.60 -15.96 -5.88
C LEU A 57 0.42 -15.82 -7.00
N THR A 58 0.04 -15.12 -8.06
CA THR A 58 0.96 -14.60 -9.08
C THR A 58 1.04 -13.09 -8.92
N LEU A 59 2.17 -12.59 -8.40
CA LEU A 59 2.41 -11.16 -8.23
C LEU A 59 3.13 -10.62 -9.47
N ILE A 60 2.56 -9.57 -10.11
CA ILE A 60 3.14 -8.91 -11.29
C ILE A 60 3.38 -7.43 -10.96
N PRO A 61 4.62 -7.07 -10.57
CA PRO A 61 4.98 -5.69 -10.25
C PRO A 61 5.19 -4.87 -11.53
N ASN A 62 4.15 -4.17 -11.97
CA ASN A 62 4.14 -3.38 -13.22
C ASN A 62 3.70 -1.92 -13.03
N LYS A 63 3.78 -1.36 -11.81
CA LYS A 63 3.28 -0.06 -11.34
C LYS A 63 1.75 -0.04 -11.13
N THR A 64 1.28 0.93 -10.33
CA THR A 64 -0.12 1.05 -9.91
C THR A 64 -1.08 1.19 -11.10
N ILE A 65 -0.87 2.16 -11.97
CA ILE A 65 -1.80 2.44 -13.08
C ILE A 65 -1.92 1.27 -14.07
N PRO A 66 -0.84 0.66 -14.58
CA PRO A 66 -0.95 -0.55 -15.40
C PRO A 66 -1.66 -1.72 -14.69
N GLY A 67 -1.47 -1.87 -13.36
CA GLY A 67 -2.17 -2.87 -12.56
C GLY A 67 -3.69 -2.62 -12.49
N LEU A 68 -4.10 -1.37 -12.25
CA LEU A 68 -5.51 -0.98 -12.24
C LEU A 68 -6.16 -1.14 -13.62
N VAL A 69 -5.46 -0.82 -14.70
CA VAL A 69 -5.92 -1.07 -16.06
C VAL A 69 -6.10 -2.58 -16.30
N ALA A 70 -5.12 -3.40 -15.91
CA ALA A 70 -5.21 -4.86 -16.03
C ALA A 70 -6.40 -5.44 -15.25
N LEU A 71 -6.69 -4.90 -14.06
CA LEU A 71 -7.86 -5.27 -13.26
C LEU A 71 -9.17 -4.94 -13.99
N ILE A 72 -9.31 -3.73 -14.53
CA ILE A 72 -10.52 -3.29 -15.25
C ILE A 72 -10.74 -4.10 -16.52
N GLU A 73 -9.66 -4.49 -17.20
CA GLU A 73 -9.70 -5.33 -18.42
C GLU A 73 -9.87 -6.83 -18.11
N GLY A 74 -9.94 -7.24 -16.84
CA GLY A 74 -10.08 -8.64 -16.45
C GLY A 74 -8.82 -9.49 -16.62
N ARG A 75 -7.64 -8.87 -16.79
CA ARG A 75 -6.33 -9.54 -16.89
C ARG A 75 -5.67 -9.76 -15.52
N ALA A 76 -6.23 -9.16 -14.47
CA ALA A 76 -5.86 -9.39 -13.08
C ALA A 76 -7.12 -9.59 -12.24
N HIS A 77 -7.02 -10.37 -11.18
CA HIS A 77 -8.09 -10.56 -10.20
C HIS A 77 -8.14 -9.42 -9.20
N MET A 78 -6.97 -8.88 -8.83
CA MET A 78 -6.84 -7.72 -7.95
C MET A 78 -5.70 -6.83 -8.43
N ALA A 79 -5.72 -5.55 -8.03
CA ALA A 79 -4.59 -4.65 -8.25
C ALA A 79 -3.94 -4.25 -6.93
N MET A 80 -2.61 -4.03 -6.97
CA MET A 80 -1.84 -3.46 -5.85
C MET A 80 -1.69 -1.96 -6.05
N THR A 81 -2.00 -1.16 -5.02
CA THR A 81 -1.76 0.29 -4.99
C THR A 81 -0.80 0.67 -3.86
N SER A 82 -0.14 1.80 -3.97
CA SER A 82 0.76 2.34 -2.94
C SER A 82 0.50 3.83 -2.65
N ALA A 83 -0.66 4.29 -3.05
CA ALA A 83 -1.26 5.57 -2.70
C ALA A 83 -2.77 5.35 -2.63
N PRO A 84 -3.53 6.23 -1.97
CA PRO A 84 -4.99 6.15 -1.88
C PRO A 84 -5.63 6.05 -3.27
N LEU A 85 -6.57 5.11 -3.45
CA LEU A 85 -7.22 4.85 -4.74
C LEU A 85 -7.85 6.11 -5.35
N LYS A 86 -8.38 7.02 -4.52
CA LYS A 86 -8.94 8.31 -4.97
C LYS A 86 -7.95 9.13 -5.83
N ASN A 87 -6.65 9.07 -5.50
CA ASN A 87 -5.61 9.80 -6.22
C ASN A 87 -5.28 9.12 -7.56
N GLU A 88 -5.25 7.79 -7.55
CA GLU A 88 -5.01 6.98 -8.75
C GLU A 88 -6.17 7.07 -9.75
N ILE A 89 -7.41 7.23 -9.27
CA ILE A 89 -8.59 7.44 -10.12
C ILE A 89 -8.46 8.70 -10.98
N GLU A 90 -7.88 9.79 -10.46
CA GLU A 90 -7.69 11.02 -11.24
C GLU A 90 -6.78 10.78 -12.45
N VAL A 91 -5.74 9.97 -12.29
CA VAL A 91 -4.86 9.56 -13.40
C VAL A 91 -5.60 8.60 -14.34
N LEU A 92 -6.35 7.63 -13.81
CA LEU A 92 -7.12 6.68 -14.62
C LEU A 92 -8.13 7.37 -15.53
N LYS A 93 -8.78 8.44 -15.08
CA LYS A 93 -9.75 9.23 -15.87
C LYS A 93 -9.17 9.76 -17.19
N THR A 94 -7.85 9.95 -17.26
CA THR A 94 -7.16 10.42 -18.46
C THR A 94 -6.87 9.28 -19.46
N ILE A 95 -7.00 8.03 -19.04
CA ILE A 95 -6.55 6.85 -19.81
C ILE A 95 -7.73 5.98 -20.24
N ILE A 96 -8.73 5.81 -19.38
CA ILE A 96 -9.88 4.92 -19.60
C ILE A 96 -11.22 5.64 -19.40
N PRO A 97 -12.32 5.15 -20.06
CA PRO A 97 -13.64 5.74 -19.93
C PRO A 97 -14.12 5.83 -18.47
N TRP A 98 -14.77 6.94 -18.15
CA TRP A 98 -15.28 7.29 -16.83
C TRP A 98 -16.09 6.21 -16.08
N SER A 99 -16.84 5.38 -16.79
CA SER A 99 -17.74 4.40 -16.17
C SER A 99 -17.03 3.24 -15.45
N SER A 100 -15.83 2.90 -15.88
CA SER A 100 -15.14 1.70 -15.41
C SER A 100 -14.58 1.84 -13.98
N HIS A 101 -14.10 3.02 -13.60
CA HIS A 101 -13.48 3.21 -12.27
C HIS A 101 -14.48 3.29 -11.11
N LYS A 102 -15.78 3.52 -11.38
CA LYS A 102 -16.83 3.55 -10.34
C LYS A 102 -17.05 2.20 -9.63
N ARG A 103 -16.52 1.12 -10.18
CA ARG A 103 -16.62 -0.23 -9.61
C ARG A 103 -15.35 -0.66 -8.87
N LEU A 104 -14.35 0.20 -8.77
CA LEU A 104 -13.13 -0.10 -8.03
C LEU A 104 -13.40 0.03 -6.52
N GLU A 105 -13.08 -1.03 -5.78
CA GLU A 105 -13.20 -1.09 -4.32
C GLU A 105 -11.82 -1.25 -3.70
N GLU A 106 -11.47 -0.36 -2.77
CA GLU A 106 -10.18 -0.35 -2.09
C GLU A 106 -10.24 -1.15 -0.79
N HIS A 107 -9.27 -2.02 -0.61
CA HIS A 107 -9.07 -2.83 0.60
C HIS A 107 -7.69 -2.50 1.17
N GLU A 108 -7.67 -1.66 2.19
CA GLU A 108 -6.44 -1.30 2.89
C GLU A 108 -5.82 -2.53 3.55
N ILE A 109 -4.51 -2.71 3.33
CA ILE A 109 -3.71 -3.81 3.87
C ILE A 109 -2.72 -3.30 4.91
N LEU A 110 -2.04 -2.21 4.59
CA LEU A 110 -0.99 -1.63 5.43
C LEU A 110 -1.00 -0.13 5.28
N ASP A 111 -0.91 0.57 6.41
CA ASP A 111 -0.65 2.00 6.47
C ASP A 111 0.67 2.24 7.19
N THR A 112 1.56 2.99 6.57
CA THR A 112 2.87 3.28 7.14
C THR A 112 3.18 4.77 7.09
N ARG A 113 3.71 5.29 8.20
CA ARG A 113 4.14 6.69 8.28
C ARG A 113 5.36 6.93 7.39
N ILE A 114 5.37 8.07 6.69
CA ILE A 114 6.53 8.57 5.98
C ILE A 114 7.33 9.45 6.94
N ALA A 115 8.60 9.12 7.11
CA ALA A 115 9.55 9.92 7.84
C ALA A 115 10.24 10.93 6.92
N PHE A 116 10.47 12.14 7.42
CA PHE A 116 11.29 13.15 6.78
C PHE A 116 12.71 13.07 7.39
N ALA A 117 13.46 12.08 6.90
CA ALA A 117 14.81 11.80 7.40
C ALA A 117 15.76 12.95 7.06
N ILE A 118 16.54 13.38 8.03
CA ILE A 118 17.55 14.42 7.87
C ILE A 118 18.95 13.90 8.25
N ASN A 119 19.98 14.54 7.70
CA ASN A 119 21.35 14.17 8.01
C ASN A 119 21.61 14.28 9.53
N PRO A 120 22.35 13.34 10.16
CA PRO A 120 22.61 13.34 11.59
C PRO A 120 23.22 14.63 12.15
N THR A 121 24.02 15.34 11.36
CA THR A 121 24.65 16.60 11.78
C THR A 121 23.69 17.79 11.78
N ASN A 122 22.53 17.69 11.12
CA ASN A 122 21.53 18.76 11.11
C ASN A 122 20.91 18.90 12.53
N ARG A 123 20.76 20.12 13.00
CA ARG A 123 20.19 20.43 14.32
C ARG A 123 18.71 20.71 14.32
N VAL A 124 18.14 20.99 13.16
CA VAL A 124 16.69 21.24 13.00
C VAL A 124 15.94 19.92 13.23
N ARG A 125 14.97 19.90 14.14
CA ARG A 125 14.18 18.70 14.48
C ARG A 125 12.69 18.89 14.29
N ALA A 126 12.24 20.12 14.10
CA ALA A 126 10.83 20.45 13.91
C ALA A 126 10.66 21.49 12.81
N GLY A 127 9.53 21.39 12.11
CA GLY A 127 9.13 22.31 11.07
C GLY A 127 7.65 22.13 10.74
N SER A 128 7.12 22.91 9.81
CA SER A 128 5.75 22.73 9.31
C SER A 128 5.73 21.99 7.98
N LEU A 129 4.59 21.38 7.65
CA LEU A 129 4.39 20.79 6.31
C LEU A 129 4.50 21.85 5.20
N ASP A 130 4.12 23.11 5.47
CA ASP A 130 4.32 24.19 4.50
C ASP A 130 5.81 24.49 4.28
N GLN A 131 6.63 24.46 5.33
CA GLN A 131 8.10 24.57 5.18
C GLN A 131 8.66 23.41 4.36
N VAL A 132 8.24 22.17 4.62
CA VAL A 132 8.63 21.00 3.81
C VAL A 132 8.20 21.18 2.35
N ARG A 133 7.00 21.67 2.12
CA ARG A 133 6.51 22.01 0.78
C ARG A 133 7.39 23.07 0.09
N GLN A 134 7.76 24.13 0.80
CA GLN A 134 8.63 25.17 0.28
C GLN A 134 10.05 24.66 -0.01
N ILE A 135 10.58 23.72 0.78
CA ILE A 135 11.83 23.01 0.50
C ILE A 135 11.72 22.21 -0.79
N LEU A 136 10.67 21.42 -0.96
CA LEU A 136 10.42 20.62 -2.17
C LEU A 136 10.31 21.49 -3.43
N LEU A 137 9.73 22.67 -3.31
CA LEU A 137 9.59 23.67 -4.39
C LEU A 137 10.86 24.51 -4.62
N GLY A 138 11.93 24.32 -3.82
CA GLY A 138 13.15 25.11 -3.90
C GLY A 138 13.00 26.58 -3.48
N LYS A 139 11.95 26.92 -2.72
CA LYS A 139 11.76 28.27 -2.14
C LYS A 139 12.56 28.44 -0.86
N ILE A 140 12.70 27.40 -0.06
CA ILE A 140 13.61 27.31 1.06
C ILE A 140 14.76 26.39 0.64
N THR A 141 15.95 26.95 0.50
CA THR A 141 17.14 26.25 -0.04
C THR A 141 18.28 26.14 0.96
N ASN A 142 18.09 26.66 2.19
CA ASN A 142 19.11 26.69 3.22
C ASN A 142 18.49 26.44 4.58
N TRP A 143 19.14 25.60 5.40
CA TRP A 143 18.67 25.24 6.75
C TRP A 143 18.65 26.41 7.73
N ALA A 144 19.47 27.47 7.48
CA ALA A 144 19.42 28.68 8.28
C ALA A 144 18.03 29.34 8.32
N ALA A 145 17.24 29.19 7.25
CA ALA A 145 15.85 29.68 7.21
C ALA A 145 14.90 28.96 8.18
N LEU A 146 15.32 27.79 8.71
CA LEU A 146 14.60 27.03 9.71
C LEU A 146 15.31 27.07 11.08
N GLY A 147 16.26 27.99 11.28
CA GLY A 147 17.04 28.10 12.53
C GLY A 147 18.18 27.07 12.66
N GLY A 148 18.54 26.40 11.59
CA GLY A 148 19.68 25.51 11.50
C GLY A 148 21.00 26.23 11.11
N ASP A 149 22.01 25.44 10.80
CA ASP A 149 23.29 25.93 10.31
C ASP A 149 23.16 26.52 8.89
N ASP A 150 24.10 27.40 8.48
CA ASP A 150 24.20 27.91 7.11
C ASP A 150 24.65 26.77 6.18
N LEU A 151 23.70 25.98 5.73
CA LEU A 151 23.95 24.78 4.97
C LEU A 151 22.86 24.59 3.89
N PRO A 152 23.24 24.46 2.61
CA PRO A 152 22.30 24.24 1.51
C PRO A 152 21.48 22.96 1.70
N ILE A 153 20.16 23.06 1.48
CA ILE A 153 19.26 21.92 1.53
C ILE A 153 19.41 21.08 0.25
N ARG A 154 19.48 19.75 0.41
CA ARG A 154 19.44 18.75 -0.66
C ARG A 154 18.27 17.80 -0.44
N VAL A 155 17.30 17.83 -1.33
CA VAL A 155 16.11 16.95 -1.29
C VAL A 155 16.44 15.63 -1.97
N VAL A 156 16.18 14.51 -1.30
CA VAL A 156 16.45 13.17 -1.83
C VAL A 156 15.17 12.39 -1.98
N LEU A 157 14.82 11.99 -3.20
CA LEU A 157 13.59 11.30 -3.57
C LEU A 157 13.86 10.06 -4.44
N VAL A 158 12.95 9.11 -4.43
CA VAL A 158 13.00 7.99 -5.39
C VAL A 158 12.45 8.47 -6.73
N GLY A 159 13.23 8.33 -7.79
CA GLY A 159 12.82 8.70 -9.14
C GLY A 159 11.89 7.68 -9.81
N GLY A 160 11.24 8.11 -10.90
CA GLY A 160 10.45 7.23 -11.76
C GLY A 160 9.00 7.00 -11.31
N GLY A 161 8.53 7.77 -10.34
CA GLY A 161 7.14 7.71 -9.84
C GLY A 161 6.86 6.48 -8.95
N GLY A 162 5.80 6.57 -8.17
CA GLY A 162 5.34 5.50 -7.27
C GLY A 162 5.86 5.62 -5.84
N GLY A 163 5.21 4.91 -4.95
CA GLY A 163 5.60 4.81 -3.55
C GLY A 163 5.56 6.14 -2.80
N VAL A 164 6.56 6.35 -1.94
CA VAL A 164 6.65 7.52 -1.07
C VAL A 164 6.68 8.84 -1.85
N THR A 165 7.45 8.91 -2.94
CA THR A 165 7.55 10.14 -3.74
C THR A 165 6.20 10.58 -4.28
N THR A 166 5.39 9.66 -4.82
CA THR A 166 4.03 9.97 -5.31
C THR A 166 3.14 10.51 -4.18
N VAL A 167 3.21 9.91 -2.99
CA VAL A 167 2.42 10.38 -1.84
C VAL A 167 2.85 11.80 -1.46
N ILE A 168 4.15 12.06 -1.33
CA ILE A 168 4.69 13.38 -0.97
C ILE A 168 4.31 14.43 -2.02
N GLU A 169 4.45 14.12 -3.30
CA GLU A 169 4.09 15.03 -4.39
C GLU A 169 2.59 15.31 -4.43
N THR A 170 1.75 14.29 -4.19
CA THR A 170 0.30 14.47 -4.14
C THR A 170 -0.12 15.30 -2.92
N GLU A 171 0.37 14.96 -1.74
CA GLU A 171 -0.05 15.59 -0.46
C GLU A 171 0.50 17.04 -0.30
N LEU A 172 1.72 17.30 -0.78
CA LEU A 172 2.39 18.57 -0.57
C LEU A 172 2.49 19.44 -1.83
N LEU A 173 2.49 18.86 -3.02
CA LEU A 173 2.70 19.60 -4.27
C LEU A 173 1.49 19.55 -5.21
N ASN A 174 0.33 19.06 -4.74
CA ASN A 174 -0.88 18.89 -5.57
C ASN A 174 -0.60 18.08 -6.85
N GLY A 175 0.24 17.03 -6.74
CA GLY A 175 0.63 16.15 -7.84
C GLY A 175 1.74 16.69 -8.75
N GLN A 176 2.26 17.90 -8.49
CA GLN A 176 3.42 18.41 -9.21
C GLN A 176 4.70 17.69 -8.76
N HIS A 177 5.65 17.50 -9.68
CA HIS A 177 6.94 16.91 -9.34
C HIS A 177 7.86 17.92 -8.64
N ALA A 178 8.56 17.45 -7.62
CA ALA A 178 9.67 18.21 -7.07
C ALA A 178 10.76 18.33 -8.15
N ALA A 179 11.23 19.52 -8.43
CA ALA A 179 12.19 19.77 -9.50
C ALA A 179 13.17 20.87 -9.11
N GLY A 180 14.36 20.82 -9.72
CA GLY A 180 15.39 21.84 -9.53
C GLY A 180 16.75 21.25 -9.13
N PRO A 181 17.81 22.06 -9.11
CA PRO A 181 19.17 21.60 -8.85
C PRO A 181 19.42 21.12 -7.42
N HIS A 182 18.47 21.38 -6.51
CA HIS A 182 18.52 20.93 -5.12
C HIS A 182 17.95 19.53 -4.94
N VAL A 183 17.29 18.93 -5.97
CA VAL A 183 16.65 17.61 -5.90
C VAL A 183 17.58 16.53 -6.45
N ILE A 184 17.77 15.47 -5.68
CA ILE A 184 18.55 14.29 -6.03
C ILE A 184 17.59 13.13 -6.16
N TYR A 185 17.50 12.52 -7.34
CA TYR A 185 16.72 11.33 -7.56
C TYR A 185 17.57 10.07 -7.48
N VAL A 186 17.13 9.11 -6.66
CA VAL A 186 17.75 7.79 -6.51
C VAL A 186 16.81 6.69 -6.96
N LYS A 187 17.28 5.44 -7.01
CA LYS A 187 16.50 4.32 -7.56
C LYS A 187 15.63 3.61 -6.50
N THR A 188 16.03 3.66 -5.22
CA THR A 188 15.38 2.88 -4.15
C THR A 188 15.25 3.69 -2.86
N PRO A 189 14.26 3.37 -1.97
CA PRO A 189 14.15 3.99 -0.66
C PRO A 189 15.39 3.80 0.22
N VAL A 190 16.07 2.66 0.10
CA VAL A 190 17.33 2.41 0.83
C VAL A 190 18.41 3.41 0.42
N GLN A 191 18.49 3.74 -0.88
CA GLN A 191 19.44 4.76 -1.35
C GLN A 191 19.08 6.17 -0.86
N VAL A 192 17.78 6.49 -0.64
CA VAL A 192 17.39 7.75 0.00
C VAL A 192 18.06 7.87 1.36
N ILE A 193 17.92 6.84 2.18
CA ILE A 193 18.49 6.80 3.54
C ILE A 193 20.03 6.88 3.51
N GLN A 194 20.69 6.15 2.60
CA GLN A 194 22.14 6.18 2.42
C GLN A 194 22.65 7.57 2.05
N VAL A 195 21.99 8.26 1.12
CA VAL A 195 22.38 9.62 0.69
C VAL A 195 22.14 10.60 1.85
N VAL A 196 21.02 10.50 2.55
CA VAL A 196 20.75 11.37 3.73
C VAL A 196 21.79 11.18 4.81
N GLU A 197 22.21 9.94 5.09
CA GLU A 197 23.23 9.62 6.09
C GLU A 197 24.59 10.29 5.74
N GLN A 198 24.96 10.30 4.47
CA GLN A 198 26.28 10.72 4.00
C GLN A 198 26.38 12.20 3.61
N LEU A 199 25.25 12.81 3.18
CA LEU A 199 25.26 14.17 2.64
C LEU A 199 24.78 15.19 3.67
N PRO A 200 25.66 16.03 4.23
CA PRO A 200 25.24 17.16 5.04
C PRO A 200 24.21 18.03 4.33
N GLY A 201 23.21 18.51 5.06
CA GLY A 201 22.11 19.30 4.48
C GLY A 201 21.04 18.48 3.76
N ALA A 202 21.17 17.15 3.65
CA ALA A 202 20.14 16.33 3.01
C ALA A 202 18.90 16.17 3.88
N ILE A 203 17.74 16.19 3.19
CA ILE A 203 16.44 15.72 3.67
C ILE A 203 15.90 14.69 2.68
N GLY A 204 15.45 13.54 3.18
CA GLY A 204 14.92 12.45 2.37
C GLY A 204 13.60 11.94 2.92
N PHE A 205 12.81 11.29 2.05
CA PHE A 205 11.48 10.81 2.36
C PHE A 205 11.44 9.30 2.19
N ALA A 206 11.17 8.59 3.29
CA ALA A 206 11.13 7.13 3.30
C ALA A 206 10.11 6.63 4.33
N GLN A 207 9.73 5.35 4.25
CA GLN A 207 8.94 4.73 5.33
C GLN A 207 9.72 4.80 6.64
N VAL A 208 9.01 5.09 7.72
CA VAL A 208 9.59 5.29 9.07
C VAL A 208 10.50 4.14 9.48
N ALA A 209 10.13 2.89 9.22
CA ALA A 209 10.92 1.72 9.58
C ALA A 209 12.35 1.73 9.01
N LEU A 210 12.55 2.26 7.78
CA LEU A 210 13.89 2.39 7.18
C LEU A 210 14.73 3.47 7.90
N THR A 211 14.08 4.56 8.29
CA THR A 211 14.74 5.67 9.02
C THR A 211 15.16 5.23 10.41
N GLU A 212 14.26 4.54 11.13
CA GLU A 212 14.49 4.00 12.47
C GLU A 212 15.58 2.92 12.47
N GLN A 213 15.56 2.00 11.50
CA GLN A 213 16.58 0.95 11.35
C GLN A 213 18.01 1.53 11.26
N LYS A 214 18.14 2.72 10.69
CA LYS A 214 19.41 3.43 10.55
C LYS A 214 19.66 4.45 11.67
N GLY A 215 18.70 4.67 12.55
CA GLY A 215 18.82 5.66 13.65
C GLY A 215 18.96 7.08 13.12
N LEU A 216 18.44 7.40 11.93
CA LEU A 216 18.49 8.76 11.40
C LEU A 216 17.48 9.65 12.11
N PRO A 217 17.84 10.91 12.41
CA PRO A 217 16.89 11.86 12.95
C PRO A 217 15.87 12.29 11.89
N GLU A 218 14.73 12.79 12.36
CA GLU A 218 13.63 13.27 11.52
C GLU A 218 13.37 14.75 11.74
N LEU A 219 12.87 15.41 10.71
CA LEU A 219 12.15 16.68 10.80
C LEU A 219 10.69 16.38 11.14
N VAL A 220 10.28 16.62 12.38
CA VAL A 220 8.92 16.38 12.86
C VAL A 220 8.00 17.55 12.44
N THR A 221 6.81 17.24 11.97
CA THR A 221 5.80 18.22 11.53
C THR A 221 4.50 18.06 12.32
N GLU A 222 3.60 19.05 12.21
CA GLU A 222 2.32 19.13 12.94
C GLU A 222 1.37 17.96 12.64
N ARG A 223 1.48 17.30 11.49
CA ARG A 223 0.81 16.04 11.17
C ARG A 223 1.74 15.11 10.40
N SER A 224 1.50 13.83 10.53
CA SER A 224 2.20 12.81 9.76
C SER A 224 1.60 12.66 8.35
N ILE A 225 2.45 12.30 7.40
CA ILE A 225 2.02 11.80 6.08
C ILE A 225 2.15 10.30 6.06
N HIS A 226 1.16 9.63 5.52
CA HIS A 226 1.08 8.18 5.50
C HIS A 226 1.06 7.65 4.07
N GLN A 227 1.67 6.49 3.89
CA GLN A 227 1.57 5.69 2.68
C GLN A 227 0.69 4.48 2.94
N THR A 228 -0.45 4.43 2.26
CA THR A 228 -1.35 3.29 2.32
C THR A 228 -1.03 2.30 1.20
N LEU A 229 -0.87 1.03 1.53
CA LEU A 229 -0.76 -0.07 0.58
C LEU A 229 -2.08 -0.83 0.57
N SER A 230 -2.73 -0.86 -0.58
CA SER A 230 -4.07 -1.45 -0.71
C SER A 230 -4.14 -2.46 -1.84
N LEU A 231 -5.01 -3.45 -1.67
CA LEU A 231 -5.53 -4.26 -2.77
C LEU A 231 -6.80 -3.61 -3.29
N VAL A 232 -6.99 -3.66 -4.61
CA VAL A 232 -8.18 -3.12 -5.27
C VAL A 232 -8.86 -4.24 -6.03
N THR A 233 -10.19 -4.34 -5.91
CA THR A 233 -11.05 -5.25 -6.67
C THR A 233 -11.94 -4.49 -7.63
N PHE A 234 -12.48 -5.18 -8.64
CA PHE A 234 -13.47 -4.62 -9.57
C PHE A 234 -14.87 -5.10 -9.18
N GLY A 235 -15.52 -4.35 -8.32
CA GLY A 235 -16.72 -4.74 -7.59
C GLY A 235 -16.37 -5.54 -6.34
N ALA A 236 -17.41 -6.10 -5.70
CA ALA A 236 -17.25 -6.87 -4.48
C ALA A 236 -16.28 -8.05 -4.67
N PRO A 237 -15.39 -8.32 -3.70
CA PRO A 237 -14.43 -9.40 -3.81
C PRO A 237 -15.13 -10.76 -3.80
N THR A 238 -14.64 -11.71 -4.60
CA THR A 238 -15.06 -13.11 -4.52
C THR A 238 -14.61 -13.72 -3.17
N PRO A 239 -15.13 -14.90 -2.78
CA PRO A 239 -14.64 -15.58 -1.58
C PRO A 239 -13.12 -15.77 -1.57
N ALA A 240 -12.53 -16.23 -2.68
CA ALA A 240 -11.09 -16.41 -2.81
C ALA A 240 -10.30 -15.09 -2.67
N MET A 241 -10.78 -13.99 -3.28
CA MET A 241 -10.19 -12.67 -3.10
C MET A 241 -10.29 -12.20 -1.65
N SER A 242 -11.43 -12.44 -0.99
CA SER A 242 -11.64 -12.10 0.42
C SER A 242 -10.68 -12.84 1.34
N ASP A 243 -10.47 -14.14 1.10
CA ASP A 243 -9.51 -14.95 1.85
C ASP A 243 -8.08 -14.40 1.69
N VAL A 244 -7.69 -14.02 0.48
CA VAL A 244 -6.39 -13.42 0.20
C VAL A 244 -6.24 -12.05 0.86
N ILE A 245 -7.26 -11.17 0.80
CA ILE A 245 -7.25 -9.86 1.47
C ILE A 245 -7.04 -10.03 2.98
N GLN A 246 -7.78 -10.96 3.61
CA GLN A 246 -7.62 -11.24 5.03
C GLN A 246 -6.23 -11.83 5.37
N ALA A 247 -5.71 -12.70 4.50
CA ALA A 247 -4.37 -13.25 4.67
C ALA A 247 -3.29 -12.16 4.61
N PHE A 248 -3.40 -11.20 3.68
CA PHE A 248 -2.47 -10.05 3.61
C PHE A 248 -2.53 -9.21 4.89
N ARG A 249 -3.73 -8.88 5.40
CA ARG A 249 -3.90 -8.13 6.66
C ARG A 249 -3.26 -8.85 7.84
N ARG A 250 -3.54 -10.15 7.96
CA ARG A 250 -2.96 -11.00 9.02
C ARG A 250 -1.43 -11.06 8.96
N VAL A 251 -0.85 -11.08 7.76
CA VAL A 251 0.60 -11.04 7.56
C VAL A 251 1.16 -9.68 7.94
N ALA A 252 0.51 -8.59 7.53
CA ALA A 252 0.92 -7.23 7.87
C ALA A 252 0.98 -7.01 9.39
N GLU A 253 -0.03 -7.48 10.13
CA GLU A 253 -0.06 -7.43 11.60
C GLU A 253 1.06 -8.27 12.24
N LYS A 254 1.26 -9.51 11.78
CA LYS A 254 2.26 -10.43 12.37
C LYS A 254 3.70 -10.02 12.08
N ALA A 255 3.97 -9.47 10.93
CA ALA A 255 5.30 -9.09 10.51
C ALA A 255 5.69 -7.67 10.95
N ALA A 256 4.77 -6.96 11.64
CA ALA A 256 4.91 -5.55 12.02
C ALA A 256 5.39 -4.69 10.83
N LEU A 257 4.76 -4.93 9.67
CA LEU A 257 5.12 -4.32 8.39
C LEU A 257 4.81 -2.82 8.35
#